data_093416142c4821492ccc1e029be7513f
#
_entry.id   093416142c4821492ccc1e029be7513f
#
_cell.length_a   1.000
_cell.length_b   1.000
_cell.length_c   1.000
_cell.angle_alpha   90.00
_cell.angle_beta   90.00
_cell.angle_gamma   90.00
#
_symmetry.space_group_name_H-M   'P 1'
#
loop_
_entity.id
_entity.type
_entity.pdbx_description
1 polymer ?
#
loop_
_entity_poly.entity_id
_entity_poly.type
_entity_poly.pdbx_seq_one_letter_code
_entity_poly.pdbx_strand_id
1 'polypeptide(L)'
;MILFNKYTLGNGLRLVHHRNAATSMVAVNLLYDVGSSDEQGDKTGLAHLMEHLMFSRTKHISKFDDVMTRVGGNSNAWTSIDVTNYYEELPAINLETALWLESDRLLNLDLTDENIEVQKNVVIEEFKQRYLNQPYGNIMHMMHGMAYKRHPYQWPTIGKDVDTIQAFTRNDVVDFHKRHYAAGNAVMCVSGNVGFEETVRLVEKWFGDIDSHHGPQRDLPQEPPQEEPRFIAHRSPVPNNMIFRAYHMCGRCHDDYQATDLLSDVLGNGTSSRFHRSLIQGSDMFSEVSASVLGSRDPGLFYVRACLAPDVDFDKANAAIDAVLNRLLDEGVTQHEVDKYVNKFISNKLFESVGYAEKAAMLCSHELLWGAEAVNTENDKYRTLTPAHIQRVATQVLDPNNCSTIFYGPDA
;
A
#
# COMPACT_ATOMS: atom_id res chain seq x y z
N MET A 1 -9.21 16.02 -16.35
CA MET A 1 -9.84 16.43 -15.06
C MET A 1 -10.90 15.42 -14.71
N ILE A 2 -10.87 14.85 -13.50
CA ILE A 2 -11.88 13.94 -12.97
C ILE A 2 -12.95 14.80 -12.29
N LEU A 3 -14.20 14.69 -12.75
CA LEU A 3 -15.35 15.39 -12.16
C LEU A 3 -15.98 14.47 -11.11
N PHE A 4 -16.27 15.00 -9.94
CA PHE A 4 -16.88 14.27 -8.83
C PHE A 4 -17.75 15.20 -8.00
N ASN A 5 -18.64 14.60 -7.20
CA ASN A 5 -19.41 15.28 -6.16
C ASN A 5 -18.99 14.70 -4.80
N LYS A 6 -19.21 15.46 -3.74
CA LYS A 6 -18.92 15.06 -2.35
C LYS A 6 -20.15 15.23 -1.49
N TYR A 7 -20.32 14.32 -0.55
CA TYR A 7 -21.34 14.40 0.49
C TYR A 7 -20.79 13.80 1.78
N THR A 8 -21.12 14.36 2.91
CA THR A 8 -20.74 13.80 4.22
C THR A 8 -22.03 13.50 4.99
N LEU A 9 -22.18 12.23 5.35
CA LEU A 9 -23.33 11.80 6.17
C LEU A 9 -23.25 12.37 7.59
N GLY A 10 -24.39 12.40 8.26
CA GLY A 10 -24.48 12.88 9.65
C GLY A 10 -23.59 12.11 10.65
N ASN A 11 -23.24 10.86 10.34
CA ASN A 11 -22.35 10.02 11.14
C ASN A 11 -20.86 10.15 10.77
N GLY A 12 -20.52 11.04 9.83
CA GLY A 12 -19.14 11.32 9.42
C GLY A 12 -18.62 10.51 8.24
N LEU A 13 -19.38 9.56 7.68
CA LEU A 13 -18.96 8.87 6.45
C LEU A 13 -18.82 9.87 5.31
N ARG A 14 -17.65 9.90 4.69
CA ARG A 14 -17.35 10.77 3.54
C ARG A 14 -17.65 10.02 2.26
N LEU A 15 -18.60 10.52 1.47
CA LEU A 15 -18.96 9.98 0.16
C LEU A 15 -18.36 10.84 -0.94
N VAL A 16 -17.63 10.21 -1.86
CA VAL A 16 -17.21 10.78 -3.15
C VAL A 16 -17.96 10.05 -4.26
N HIS A 17 -18.48 10.77 -5.23
CA HIS A 17 -19.25 10.20 -6.33
C HIS A 17 -18.69 10.65 -7.68
N HIS A 18 -18.37 9.69 -8.55
CA HIS A 18 -17.94 9.94 -9.92
C HIS A 18 -18.91 9.29 -10.92
N ARG A 19 -19.61 10.10 -11.71
CA ARG A 19 -20.51 9.58 -12.74
C ARG A 19 -19.75 9.23 -14.03
N ASN A 20 -19.87 7.99 -14.46
CA ASN A 20 -19.41 7.53 -15.78
C ASN A 20 -20.59 6.90 -16.54
N ALA A 21 -21.19 7.67 -17.43
CA ALA A 21 -22.35 7.21 -18.23
C ALA A 21 -21.95 6.30 -19.41
N ALA A 22 -20.65 6.11 -19.68
CA ALA A 22 -20.17 5.28 -20.78
C ALA A 22 -20.11 3.77 -20.43
N THR A 23 -20.37 3.41 -19.17
CA THR A 23 -20.42 2.02 -18.70
C THR A 23 -21.81 1.68 -18.18
N SER A 24 -22.18 0.41 -18.15
CA SER A 24 -23.34 -0.10 -17.43
C SER A 24 -23.01 -0.59 -16.00
N MET A 25 -21.77 -0.44 -15.58
CA MET A 25 -21.23 -0.95 -14.33
C MET A 25 -21.10 0.19 -13.30
N VAL A 26 -20.94 -0.21 -12.05
CA VAL A 26 -20.58 0.65 -10.92
C VAL A 26 -19.54 -0.05 -10.06
N ALA A 27 -18.62 0.72 -9.52
CA ALA A 27 -17.73 0.32 -8.43
C ALA A 27 -18.15 1.04 -7.15
N VAL A 28 -18.19 0.29 -6.06
CA VAL A 28 -18.23 0.80 -4.69
C VAL A 28 -16.88 0.52 -4.07
N ASN A 29 -16.22 1.54 -3.55
CA ASN A 29 -14.95 1.40 -2.87
C ASN A 29 -15.06 2.01 -1.49
N LEU A 30 -14.75 1.23 -0.45
CA LEU A 30 -14.80 1.66 0.94
C LEU A 30 -13.42 1.53 1.57
N LEU A 31 -12.81 2.67 1.88
CA LEU A 31 -11.46 2.79 2.43
C LEU A 31 -11.54 3.17 3.90
N TYR A 32 -11.11 2.27 4.77
CA TYR A 32 -10.99 2.54 6.21
C TYR A 32 -9.60 3.09 6.54
N ASP A 33 -9.55 4.12 7.37
CA ASP A 33 -8.30 4.71 7.89
C ASP A 33 -7.75 3.86 9.03
N VAL A 34 -7.38 2.64 8.71
CA VAL A 34 -6.78 1.65 9.61
C VAL A 34 -5.94 0.66 8.83
N GLY A 35 -4.73 0.39 9.30
CA GLY A 35 -3.82 -0.59 8.75
C GLY A 35 -2.96 -1.23 9.85
N SER A 36 -1.89 -1.93 9.46
CA SER A 36 -1.03 -2.59 10.45
C SER A 36 -0.27 -1.61 11.34
N SER A 37 -0.15 -0.32 10.99
CA SER A 37 0.44 0.70 11.87
C SER A 37 -0.41 1.04 13.08
N ASP A 38 -1.71 0.71 13.05
CA ASP A 38 -2.63 0.95 14.16
C ASP A 38 -2.67 -0.21 15.17
N GLU A 39 -1.84 -1.22 14.96
CA GLU A 39 -1.72 -2.39 15.83
C GLU A 39 -0.76 -2.13 16.99
N GLN A 40 -0.90 -2.91 18.05
CA GLN A 40 0.07 -2.98 19.14
C GLN A 40 1.17 -3.99 18.80
N GLY A 41 2.39 -3.72 19.23
CA GLY A 41 3.55 -4.53 18.88
C GLY A 41 3.53 -6.01 19.35
N ASP A 42 2.64 -6.37 20.25
CA ASP A 42 2.35 -7.74 20.71
C ASP A 42 1.11 -8.35 20.04
N LYS A 43 0.42 -7.60 19.17
CA LYS A 43 -0.83 -8.00 18.49
C LYS A 43 -0.79 -7.66 17.00
N THR A 44 0.32 -7.95 16.34
CA THR A 44 0.54 -7.64 14.93
C THR A 44 -0.15 -8.65 14.01
N GLY A 45 -0.78 -8.16 12.93
CA GLY A 45 -1.57 -8.96 11.97
C GLY A 45 -3.08 -8.87 12.18
N LEU A 46 -3.56 -8.06 13.17
CA LEU A 46 -5.00 -7.88 13.42
C LEU A 46 -5.72 -7.18 12.26
N ALA A 47 -5.09 -6.19 11.63
CA ALA A 47 -5.69 -5.48 10.50
C ALA A 47 -5.93 -6.42 9.31
N HIS A 48 -4.97 -7.30 9.02
CA HIS A 48 -5.09 -8.29 7.97
C HIS A 48 -6.10 -9.41 8.33
N LEU A 49 -6.09 -9.88 9.57
CA LEU A 49 -7.12 -10.83 10.05
C LEU A 49 -8.52 -10.22 9.94
N MET A 50 -8.66 -8.93 10.22
CA MET A 50 -9.95 -8.25 10.09
C MET A 50 -10.41 -8.20 8.62
N GLU A 51 -9.51 -7.99 7.66
CA GLU A 51 -9.82 -8.09 6.24
C GLU A 51 -10.46 -9.44 5.91
N HIS A 52 -9.85 -10.56 6.34
CA HIS A 52 -10.40 -11.91 6.15
C HIS A 52 -11.76 -12.10 6.82
N LEU A 53 -11.91 -11.60 8.04
CA LEU A 53 -13.18 -11.69 8.77
C LEU A 53 -14.30 -10.93 8.06
N MET A 54 -14.01 -9.79 7.44
CA MET A 54 -14.98 -8.99 6.69
C MET A 54 -15.53 -9.70 5.45
N PHE A 55 -14.83 -10.72 4.90
CA PHE A 55 -15.34 -11.58 3.82
C PHE A 55 -15.97 -12.88 4.33
N SER A 56 -15.94 -13.12 5.63
CA SER A 56 -16.52 -14.31 6.20
C SER A 56 -18.05 -14.25 6.24
N ARG A 57 -18.67 -14.45 7.33
CA ARG A 57 -20.12 -14.41 7.46
C ARG A 57 -20.58 -13.25 8.36
N THR A 58 -21.77 -12.79 8.11
CA THR A 58 -22.46 -11.85 8.98
C THR A 58 -23.71 -12.51 9.58
N LYS A 59 -24.42 -11.79 10.40
CA LYS A 59 -25.73 -12.24 10.91
C LYS A 59 -26.73 -12.57 9.80
N HIS A 60 -26.67 -11.87 8.66
CA HIS A 60 -27.65 -11.97 7.58
C HIS A 60 -27.10 -12.66 6.32
N ILE A 61 -25.79 -12.76 6.20
CA ILE A 61 -25.09 -13.24 5.01
C ILE A 61 -24.21 -14.41 5.40
N SER A 62 -24.49 -15.58 4.85
CA SER A 62 -23.70 -16.79 5.10
C SER A 62 -22.39 -16.84 4.29
N LYS A 63 -22.40 -16.26 3.07
CA LYS A 63 -21.25 -16.15 2.18
C LYS A 63 -21.36 -14.90 1.33
N PHE A 64 -20.42 -14.01 1.47
CA PHE A 64 -20.38 -12.74 0.76
C PHE A 64 -20.30 -12.94 -0.76
N ASP A 65 -19.37 -13.79 -1.22
CA ASP A 65 -19.13 -14.07 -2.63
C ASP A 65 -20.34 -14.70 -3.36
N ASP A 66 -21.16 -15.49 -2.66
CA ASP A 66 -22.36 -16.08 -3.26
C ASP A 66 -23.37 -15.00 -3.65
N VAL A 67 -23.49 -13.94 -2.83
CA VAL A 67 -24.37 -12.80 -3.12
C VAL A 67 -23.83 -12.00 -4.29
N MET A 68 -22.54 -11.68 -4.29
CA MET A 68 -21.89 -10.95 -5.36
C MET A 68 -22.00 -11.68 -6.70
N THR A 69 -21.75 -12.99 -6.72
CA THR A 69 -21.90 -13.83 -7.92
C THR A 69 -23.34 -13.77 -8.49
N ARG A 70 -24.36 -13.83 -7.63
CA ARG A 70 -25.77 -13.78 -8.07
C ARG A 70 -26.16 -12.47 -8.74
N VAL A 71 -25.54 -11.35 -8.35
CA VAL A 71 -25.78 -10.04 -8.95
C VAL A 71 -24.81 -9.69 -10.08
N GLY A 72 -23.99 -10.66 -10.51
CA GLY A 72 -23.00 -10.47 -11.59
C GLY A 72 -21.88 -9.53 -11.23
N GLY A 73 -21.52 -9.49 -9.95
CA GLY A 73 -20.42 -8.68 -9.43
C GLY A 73 -19.20 -9.50 -9.01
N ASN A 74 -18.12 -8.80 -8.77
CA ASN A 74 -16.94 -9.29 -8.09
C ASN A 74 -16.57 -8.37 -6.92
N SER A 75 -15.78 -8.87 -6.00
CA SER A 75 -15.30 -8.11 -4.84
C SER A 75 -13.88 -8.52 -4.50
N ASN A 76 -13.13 -7.61 -3.89
CA ASN A 76 -11.83 -7.89 -3.33
C ASN A 76 -11.49 -6.88 -2.24
N ALA A 77 -10.39 -7.12 -1.52
CA ALA A 77 -9.84 -6.18 -0.55
C ALA A 77 -8.31 -6.27 -0.53
N TRP A 78 -7.72 -5.32 0.15
CA TRP A 78 -6.31 -5.35 0.53
C TRP A 78 -6.08 -4.51 1.78
N THR A 79 -5.14 -4.95 2.60
CA THR A 79 -4.65 -4.23 3.77
C THR A 79 -3.24 -3.75 3.53
N SER A 80 -2.98 -2.49 3.85
CA SER A 80 -1.65 -1.90 3.86
C SER A 80 -1.21 -1.56 5.29
N ILE A 81 -0.08 -0.90 5.37
CA ILE A 81 0.43 -0.39 6.65
C ILE A 81 -0.52 0.66 7.24
N ASP A 82 -1.16 1.50 6.40
CA ASP A 82 -1.93 2.66 6.83
C ASP A 82 -3.44 2.54 6.66
N VAL A 83 -3.91 1.73 5.72
CA VAL A 83 -5.32 1.64 5.33
C VAL A 83 -5.74 0.23 4.97
N THR A 84 -7.04 -0.06 5.13
CA THR A 84 -7.68 -1.27 4.61
C THR A 84 -8.79 -0.87 3.63
N ASN A 85 -8.75 -1.45 2.44
CA ASN A 85 -9.63 -1.10 1.33
C ASN A 85 -10.48 -2.30 0.92
N TYR A 86 -11.77 -2.06 0.73
CA TYR A 86 -12.74 -3.03 0.20
C TYR A 86 -13.36 -2.45 -1.05
N TYR A 87 -13.63 -3.28 -2.06
CA TYR A 87 -14.28 -2.80 -3.26
C TYR A 87 -15.10 -3.88 -3.95
N GLU A 88 -16.17 -3.46 -4.56
CA GLU A 88 -17.07 -4.24 -5.38
C GLU A 88 -17.23 -3.60 -6.76
N GLU A 89 -17.34 -4.46 -7.77
CA GLU A 89 -17.68 -4.08 -9.13
C GLU A 89 -18.89 -4.89 -9.59
N LEU A 90 -19.97 -4.23 -10.03
CA LEU A 90 -21.20 -4.92 -10.39
C LEU A 90 -22.03 -4.07 -11.37
N PRO A 91 -23.04 -4.67 -12.05
CA PRO A 91 -23.99 -3.89 -12.85
C PRO A 91 -24.65 -2.78 -12.02
N ALA A 92 -24.72 -1.58 -12.57
CA ALA A 92 -25.19 -0.38 -11.85
C ALA A 92 -26.61 -0.53 -11.27
N ILE A 93 -27.46 -1.35 -11.90
CA ILE A 93 -28.82 -1.67 -11.39
C ILE A 93 -28.79 -2.38 -10.02
N ASN A 94 -27.68 -3.02 -9.68
CA ASN A 94 -27.49 -3.76 -8.44
C ASN A 94 -26.70 -2.97 -7.38
N LEU A 95 -26.47 -1.66 -7.56
CA LEU A 95 -25.72 -0.81 -6.60
C LEU A 95 -26.21 -0.99 -5.17
N GLU A 96 -27.51 -1.05 -4.97
CA GLU A 96 -28.09 -1.19 -3.62
C GLU A 96 -27.65 -2.49 -2.92
N THR A 97 -27.40 -3.56 -3.68
CA THR A 97 -26.89 -4.82 -3.11
C THR A 97 -25.49 -4.63 -2.54
N ALA A 98 -24.59 -3.94 -3.23
CA ALA A 98 -23.24 -3.67 -2.72
C ALA A 98 -23.30 -2.80 -1.44
N LEU A 99 -24.12 -1.75 -1.43
CA LEU A 99 -24.27 -0.89 -0.25
C LEU A 99 -24.88 -1.64 0.95
N TRP A 100 -25.81 -2.54 0.70
CA TRP A 100 -26.34 -3.42 1.74
C TRP A 100 -25.25 -4.35 2.29
N LEU A 101 -24.50 -5.02 1.43
CA LEU A 101 -23.41 -5.93 1.83
C LEU A 101 -22.37 -5.20 2.69
N GLU A 102 -21.93 -4.03 2.26
CA GLU A 102 -20.97 -3.20 2.99
C GLU A 102 -21.50 -2.75 4.35
N SER A 103 -22.75 -2.30 4.43
CA SER A 103 -23.35 -1.89 5.70
C SER A 103 -23.54 -3.08 6.64
N ASP A 104 -23.93 -4.24 6.11
CA ASP A 104 -24.17 -5.44 6.93
C ASP A 104 -22.87 -6.01 7.51
N ARG A 105 -21.78 -6.07 6.74
CA ARG A 105 -20.48 -6.52 7.28
C ARG A 105 -19.89 -5.54 8.29
N LEU A 106 -20.17 -4.24 8.16
CA LEU A 106 -19.76 -3.26 9.16
C LEU A 106 -20.51 -3.43 10.48
N LEU A 107 -21.82 -3.71 10.44
CA LEU A 107 -22.70 -3.75 11.62
C LEU A 107 -22.86 -5.13 12.24
N ASN A 108 -22.88 -6.17 11.43
CA ASN A 108 -23.37 -7.50 11.79
C ASN A 108 -22.33 -8.61 11.57
N LEU A 109 -21.05 -8.24 11.55
CA LEU A 109 -19.97 -9.20 11.35
C LEU A 109 -20.00 -10.31 12.42
N ASP A 110 -19.89 -11.56 12.02
CA ASP A 110 -19.86 -12.70 12.94
C ASP A 110 -18.47 -12.86 13.58
N LEU A 111 -18.29 -12.25 14.73
CA LEU A 111 -17.07 -12.32 15.54
C LEU A 111 -17.19 -13.37 16.66
N THR A 112 -17.70 -14.57 16.33
CA THR A 112 -17.67 -15.73 17.23
C THR A 112 -16.28 -16.35 17.29
N ASP A 113 -15.97 -17.03 18.40
CA ASP A 113 -14.70 -17.74 18.56
C ASP A 113 -14.47 -18.74 17.43
N GLU A 114 -15.52 -19.46 16.99
CA GLU A 114 -15.45 -20.41 15.88
C GLU A 114 -14.99 -19.75 14.57
N ASN A 115 -15.64 -18.64 14.19
CA ASN A 115 -15.32 -17.95 12.94
C ASN A 115 -13.92 -17.32 12.98
N ILE A 116 -13.55 -16.73 14.12
CA ILE A 116 -12.22 -16.17 14.34
C ILE A 116 -11.13 -17.24 14.21
N GLU A 117 -11.31 -18.41 14.84
CA GLU A 117 -10.33 -19.50 14.74
C GLU A 117 -10.19 -20.04 13.31
N VAL A 118 -11.29 -20.10 12.55
CA VAL A 118 -11.23 -20.48 11.12
C VAL A 118 -10.36 -19.47 10.35
N GLN A 119 -10.61 -18.16 10.49
CA GLN A 119 -9.87 -17.14 9.76
C GLN A 119 -8.42 -17.02 10.22
N LYS A 120 -8.13 -17.17 11.51
CA LYS A 120 -6.74 -17.27 12.02
C LYS A 120 -5.97 -18.37 11.31
N ASN A 121 -6.56 -19.55 11.19
CA ASN A 121 -5.90 -20.67 10.50
C ASN A 121 -5.66 -20.37 9.02
N VAL A 122 -6.58 -19.69 8.33
CA VAL A 122 -6.39 -19.25 6.94
C VAL A 122 -5.20 -18.29 6.84
N VAL A 123 -5.15 -17.26 7.68
CA VAL A 123 -4.04 -16.28 7.70
C VAL A 123 -2.71 -16.95 8.06
N ILE A 124 -2.69 -17.90 8.98
CA ILE A 124 -1.49 -18.66 9.35
C ILE A 124 -0.98 -19.49 8.16
N GLU A 125 -1.85 -20.15 7.43
CA GLU A 125 -1.45 -20.92 6.23
C GLU A 125 -0.96 -19.96 5.12
N GLU A 126 -1.57 -18.80 4.95
CA GLU A 126 -1.09 -17.77 4.05
C GLU A 126 0.31 -17.27 4.47
N PHE A 127 0.52 -17.01 5.77
CA PHE A 127 1.83 -16.63 6.31
C PHE A 127 2.90 -17.67 5.95
N LYS A 128 2.62 -18.94 6.23
CA LYS A 128 3.54 -20.04 5.90
C LYS A 128 3.81 -20.10 4.40
N GLN A 129 2.77 -20.03 3.58
CA GLN A 129 2.88 -20.14 2.13
C GLN A 129 3.69 -18.99 1.53
N ARG A 130 3.39 -17.74 1.91
CA ARG A 130 3.99 -16.54 1.29
C ARG A 130 5.34 -16.16 1.86
N TYR A 131 5.56 -16.41 3.17
CA TYR A 131 6.72 -15.86 3.86
C TYR A 131 7.72 -16.93 4.32
N LEU A 132 7.29 -18.15 4.65
CA LEU A 132 8.19 -19.21 5.10
C LEU A 132 8.57 -20.17 3.97
N ASN A 133 7.64 -20.51 3.08
CA ASN A 133 7.83 -21.54 2.08
C ASN A 133 8.22 -20.99 0.70
N GLN A 134 8.23 -19.68 0.51
CA GLN A 134 8.69 -19.05 -0.74
C GLN A 134 10.13 -18.57 -0.63
N PRO A 135 10.96 -18.76 -1.68
CA PRO A 135 12.27 -18.13 -1.75
C PRO A 135 12.15 -16.62 -1.54
N TYR A 136 13.00 -16.05 -0.70
CA TYR A 136 13.02 -14.63 -0.35
C TYR A 136 11.75 -14.09 0.36
N GLY A 137 10.81 -14.95 0.75
CA GLY A 137 9.52 -14.54 1.32
C GLY A 137 9.65 -13.69 2.59
N ASN A 138 10.66 -13.94 3.43
CA ASN A 138 10.88 -13.23 4.69
C ASN A 138 11.66 -11.90 4.55
N ILE A 139 12.00 -11.48 3.32
CA ILE A 139 12.86 -10.30 3.10
C ILE A 139 12.25 -9.02 3.70
N MET A 140 10.95 -8.82 3.53
CA MET A 140 10.27 -7.62 4.05
C MET A 140 10.20 -7.62 5.57
N HIS A 141 10.03 -8.80 6.22
CA HIS A 141 10.11 -8.92 7.67
C HIS A 141 11.47 -8.48 8.19
N MET A 142 12.54 -8.98 7.57
CA MET A 142 13.90 -8.64 7.94
C MET A 142 14.19 -7.15 7.70
N MET A 143 13.79 -6.61 6.53
CA MET A 143 14.06 -5.24 6.16
C MET A 143 13.32 -4.25 7.07
N HIS A 144 12.01 -4.44 7.27
CA HIS A 144 11.22 -3.58 8.16
C HIS A 144 11.73 -3.62 9.59
N GLY A 145 11.98 -4.81 10.15
CA GLY A 145 12.55 -4.97 11.50
C GLY A 145 13.97 -4.40 11.67
N MET A 146 14.74 -4.31 10.56
CA MET A 146 16.06 -3.68 10.54
C MET A 146 15.96 -2.17 10.40
N ALA A 147 15.14 -1.68 9.48
CA ALA A 147 15.01 -0.25 9.17
C ALA A 147 14.34 0.52 10.32
N TYR A 148 13.24 0.01 10.86
CA TYR A 148 12.49 0.69 11.91
C TYR A 148 12.80 0.13 13.30
N LYS A 149 12.96 1.02 14.29
CA LYS A 149 13.25 0.67 15.70
C LYS A 149 12.13 1.03 16.67
N ARG A 150 11.32 2.02 16.32
CA ARG A 150 10.23 2.54 17.17
C ARG A 150 8.90 2.61 16.46
N HIS A 151 8.92 3.02 15.18
CA HIS A 151 7.70 3.19 14.41
C HIS A 151 7.02 1.84 14.14
N PRO A 152 5.67 1.74 14.17
CA PRO A 152 4.93 0.52 13.85
C PRO A 152 5.19 -0.06 12.44
N TYR A 153 5.81 0.68 11.53
CA TYR A 153 6.25 0.16 10.23
C TYR A 153 7.35 -0.92 10.34
N GLN A 154 7.80 -1.26 11.55
CA GLN A 154 8.76 -2.33 11.79
C GLN A 154 8.21 -3.75 11.56
N TRP A 155 6.88 -3.92 11.46
CA TRP A 155 6.27 -5.20 11.12
C TRP A 155 5.44 -5.14 9.84
N PRO A 156 5.42 -6.24 9.08
CA PRO A 156 4.60 -6.32 7.87
C PRO A 156 3.12 -6.51 8.22
N THR A 157 2.28 -6.21 7.25
CA THR A 157 0.81 -6.23 7.37
C THR A 157 0.25 -7.56 7.87
N ILE A 158 0.85 -8.68 7.48
CA ILE A 158 0.41 -10.01 7.92
C ILE A 158 0.76 -10.32 9.39
N GLY A 159 1.57 -9.49 10.02
CA GLY A 159 2.07 -9.70 11.38
C GLY A 159 3.51 -10.17 11.44
N LYS A 160 4.11 -10.15 12.62
CA LYS A 160 5.51 -10.54 12.85
C LYS A 160 5.76 -12.02 12.67
N ASP A 161 4.87 -12.84 13.21
CA ASP A 161 5.04 -14.29 13.27
C ASP A 161 3.70 -15.00 13.48
N VAL A 162 3.72 -16.32 13.30
CA VAL A 162 2.56 -17.21 13.46
C VAL A 162 2.05 -17.23 14.90
N ASP A 163 2.95 -17.18 15.89
CA ASP A 163 2.58 -17.29 17.30
C ASP A 163 1.75 -16.08 17.75
N THR A 164 2.09 -14.89 17.26
CA THR A 164 1.32 -13.67 17.50
C THR A 164 -0.11 -13.80 16.94
N ILE A 165 -0.26 -14.30 15.70
CA ILE A 165 -1.58 -14.50 15.08
C ILE A 165 -2.38 -15.56 15.86
N GLN A 166 -1.73 -16.65 16.25
CA GLN A 166 -2.37 -17.73 17.02
C GLN A 166 -2.87 -17.26 18.39
N ALA A 167 -2.17 -16.29 19.00
CA ALA A 167 -2.50 -15.78 20.34
C ALA A 167 -3.70 -14.82 20.38
N PHE A 168 -4.22 -14.34 19.26
CA PHE A 168 -5.37 -13.43 19.24
C PHE A 168 -6.58 -14.04 19.93
N THR A 169 -7.14 -13.28 20.85
CA THR A 169 -8.41 -13.60 21.50
C THR A 169 -9.57 -12.94 20.77
N ARG A 170 -10.79 -13.43 21.01
CA ARG A 170 -12.01 -12.79 20.51
C ARG A 170 -12.10 -11.31 20.96
N ASN A 171 -11.68 -11.00 22.18
CA ASN A 171 -11.73 -9.63 22.68
C ASN A 171 -10.79 -8.71 21.89
N ASP A 172 -9.59 -9.16 21.51
CA ASP A 172 -8.67 -8.38 20.69
C ASP A 172 -9.30 -8.01 19.35
N VAL A 173 -9.94 -8.98 18.70
CA VAL A 173 -10.61 -8.79 17.42
C VAL A 173 -11.81 -7.85 17.53
N VAL A 174 -12.66 -8.06 18.53
CA VAL A 174 -13.85 -7.23 18.77
C VAL A 174 -13.47 -5.79 19.12
N ASP A 175 -12.44 -5.60 19.94
CA ASP A 175 -11.98 -4.28 20.35
C ASP A 175 -11.33 -3.54 19.18
N PHE A 176 -10.58 -4.25 18.33
CA PHE A 176 -10.00 -3.68 17.11
C PHE A 176 -11.09 -3.24 16.12
N HIS A 177 -12.09 -4.12 15.87
CA HIS A 177 -13.23 -3.78 15.02
C HIS A 177 -13.96 -2.54 15.55
N LYS A 178 -14.37 -2.54 16.80
CA LYS A 178 -15.11 -1.41 17.41
C LYS A 178 -14.33 -0.09 17.37
N ARG A 179 -13.01 -0.16 17.49
CA ARG A 179 -12.17 1.03 17.53
C ARG A 179 -11.97 1.65 16.16
N HIS A 180 -11.81 0.84 15.13
CA HIS A 180 -11.33 1.30 13.83
C HIS A 180 -12.38 1.23 12.71
N TYR A 181 -13.31 0.27 12.79
CA TYR A 181 -14.33 0.08 11.75
C TYR A 181 -15.58 0.87 12.09
N ALA A 182 -15.58 2.13 11.69
CA ALA A 182 -16.64 3.10 11.95
C ALA A 182 -16.92 3.94 10.70
N ALA A 183 -18.16 4.39 10.57
CA ALA A 183 -18.56 5.26 9.46
C ALA A 183 -17.68 6.52 9.35
N GLY A 184 -17.41 7.19 10.47
CA GLY A 184 -16.57 8.39 10.51
C GLY A 184 -15.07 8.15 10.26
N ASN A 185 -14.63 6.88 10.27
CA ASN A 185 -13.26 6.48 9.95
C ASN A 185 -13.09 5.95 8.51
N ALA A 186 -14.11 6.18 7.67
CA ALA A 186 -14.12 5.66 6.31
C ALA A 186 -14.34 6.73 5.25
N VAL A 187 -13.88 6.43 4.05
CA VAL A 187 -14.21 7.14 2.81
C VAL A 187 -14.83 6.15 1.86
N MET A 188 -16.03 6.45 1.36
CA MET A 188 -16.69 5.68 0.32
C MET A 188 -16.58 6.42 -1.01
N CYS A 189 -16.27 5.71 -2.09
CA CYS A 189 -16.44 6.23 -3.43
C CYS A 189 -17.37 5.33 -4.25
N VAL A 190 -18.38 5.93 -4.88
CA VAL A 190 -19.25 5.26 -5.85
C VAL A 190 -18.93 5.84 -7.23
N SER A 191 -18.39 4.99 -8.12
CA SER A 191 -17.95 5.40 -9.45
C SER A 191 -18.62 4.53 -10.52
N GLY A 192 -19.36 5.13 -11.44
CA GLY A 192 -20.02 4.39 -12.52
C GLY A 192 -21.30 5.05 -13.02
N ASN A 193 -22.19 4.26 -13.60
CA ASN A 193 -23.40 4.78 -14.25
C ASN A 193 -24.58 4.89 -13.25
N VAL A 194 -24.44 5.77 -12.30
CA VAL A 194 -25.49 6.09 -11.31
C VAL A 194 -25.52 7.61 -11.08
N GLY A 195 -26.68 8.16 -10.75
CA GLY A 195 -26.87 9.59 -10.43
C GLY A 195 -26.44 9.91 -9.01
N PHE A 196 -25.98 11.14 -8.77
CA PHE A 196 -25.52 11.59 -7.46
C PHE A 196 -26.61 11.51 -6.39
N GLU A 197 -27.80 12.06 -6.67
CA GLU A 197 -28.94 12.10 -5.74
C GLU A 197 -29.39 10.68 -5.36
N GLU A 198 -29.40 9.76 -6.34
CA GLU A 198 -29.74 8.36 -6.09
C GLU A 198 -28.68 7.68 -5.24
N THR A 199 -27.41 7.94 -5.50
CA THR A 199 -26.31 7.43 -4.70
C THR A 199 -26.42 7.91 -3.26
N VAL A 200 -26.62 9.21 -3.03
CA VAL A 200 -26.81 9.77 -1.68
C VAL A 200 -28.01 9.12 -0.97
N ARG A 201 -29.13 9.01 -1.65
CA ARG A 201 -30.36 8.38 -1.08
C ARG A 201 -30.11 6.94 -0.63
N LEU A 202 -29.37 6.16 -1.44
CA LEU A 202 -29.07 4.77 -1.12
C LEU A 202 -28.02 4.65 0.00
N VAL A 203 -26.98 5.50 -0.02
CA VAL A 203 -25.98 5.51 1.05
C VAL A 203 -26.60 5.96 2.38
N GLU A 204 -27.44 6.99 2.39
CA GLU A 204 -28.20 7.38 3.59
C GLU A 204 -29.09 6.24 4.10
N LYS A 205 -29.76 5.51 3.21
CA LYS A 205 -30.61 4.38 3.58
C LYS A 205 -29.84 3.29 4.33
N TRP A 206 -28.63 2.96 3.89
CA TRP A 206 -27.88 1.81 4.41
C TRP A 206 -26.86 2.19 5.49
N PHE A 207 -26.36 3.42 5.48
CA PHE A 207 -25.31 3.87 6.40
C PHE A 207 -25.79 4.98 7.36
N GLY A 208 -26.90 5.67 7.09
CA GLY A 208 -27.30 6.85 7.85
C GLY A 208 -27.53 6.61 9.34
N ASP A 209 -28.08 5.45 9.70
CA ASP A 209 -28.37 5.06 11.09
C ASP A 209 -27.19 4.36 11.80
N ILE A 210 -26.02 4.22 11.13
CA ILE A 210 -24.83 3.67 11.76
C ILE A 210 -24.27 4.68 12.76
N ASP A 211 -23.92 4.21 13.95
CA ASP A 211 -23.40 5.05 15.02
C ASP A 211 -22.23 5.92 14.56
N SER A 212 -22.32 7.18 14.93
CA SER A 212 -21.28 8.17 14.64
C SER A 212 -20.13 8.02 15.64
N HIS A 213 -19.02 7.44 15.19
CA HIS A 213 -17.74 7.65 15.87
C HIS A 213 -16.64 7.75 14.84
N HIS A 214 -15.59 8.46 15.20
CA HIS A 214 -14.36 8.54 14.43
C HIS A 214 -13.38 7.51 14.97
N GLY A 215 -12.53 6.99 14.11
CA GLY A 215 -11.40 6.19 14.55
C GLY A 215 -10.51 6.96 15.55
N PRO A 216 -9.63 6.28 16.27
CA PRO A 216 -8.71 6.94 17.19
C PRO A 216 -7.81 7.90 16.42
N GLN A 217 -7.50 9.04 17.05
CA GLN A 217 -6.45 9.90 16.52
C GLN A 217 -5.13 9.13 16.55
N ARG A 218 -4.44 9.04 15.42
CA ARG A 218 -3.12 8.43 15.34
C ARG A 218 -2.10 9.29 16.07
N ASP A 219 -1.45 8.70 17.07
CA ASP A 219 -0.30 9.25 17.77
C ASP A 219 0.79 8.18 17.78
N LEU A 220 1.44 8.02 16.62
CA LEU A 220 2.46 7.00 16.42
C LEU A 220 3.83 7.51 16.85
N PRO A 221 4.66 6.65 17.48
CA PRO A 221 6.01 7.03 17.85
C PRO A 221 6.84 7.33 16.60
N GLN A 222 7.51 8.47 16.57
CA GLN A 222 8.38 8.83 15.46
C GLN A 222 9.61 7.92 15.40
N GLU A 223 9.96 7.50 14.19
CA GLU A 223 11.22 6.80 13.96
C GLU A 223 12.38 7.80 14.06
N PRO A 224 13.41 7.51 14.87
CA PRO A 224 14.60 8.36 14.93
C PRO A 224 15.39 8.27 13.61
N PRO A 225 16.12 9.34 13.23
CA PRO A 225 17.03 9.27 12.09
C PRO A 225 18.03 8.10 12.24
N GLN A 226 18.33 7.45 11.13
CA GLN A 226 19.37 6.43 11.09
C GLN A 226 20.73 7.12 10.92
N GLU A 227 21.64 6.94 11.88
CA GLU A 227 22.94 7.61 11.94
C GLU A 227 24.12 6.71 11.54
N GLU A 228 23.84 5.41 11.35
CA GLU A 228 24.84 4.42 10.94
C GLU A 228 24.24 3.39 9.98
N PRO A 229 25.05 2.83 9.05
CA PRO A 229 24.58 1.79 8.15
C PRO A 229 24.24 0.52 8.93
N ARG A 230 23.18 -0.18 8.52
CA ARG A 230 22.76 -1.46 9.10
C ARG A 230 22.95 -2.57 8.09
N PHE A 231 23.37 -3.74 8.55
CA PHE A 231 23.71 -4.85 7.67
C PHE A 231 23.28 -6.20 8.24
N ILE A 232 22.73 -7.06 7.37
CA ILE A 232 22.46 -8.48 7.65
C ILE A 232 22.95 -9.31 6.46
N ALA A 233 23.71 -10.38 6.75
CA ALA A 233 23.95 -11.47 5.81
C ALA A 233 23.04 -12.64 6.18
N HIS A 234 22.20 -13.08 5.24
CA HIS A 234 21.23 -14.16 5.45
C HIS A 234 21.45 -15.28 4.43
N ARG A 235 21.38 -16.52 4.88
CA ARG A 235 21.45 -17.73 4.07
C ARG A 235 20.13 -18.50 4.17
N SER A 236 19.68 -19.03 3.04
CA SER A 236 18.43 -19.77 2.94
C SER A 236 18.44 -20.59 1.63
N PRO A 237 17.63 -21.64 1.47
CA PRO A 237 17.54 -22.42 0.24
C PRO A 237 16.90 -21.61 -0.89
N VAL A 238 17.65 -20.71 -1.49
CA VAL A 238 17.24 -19.82 -2.58
C VAL A 238 18.12 -20.00 -3.82
N PRO A 239 17.60 -19.73 -5.03
CA PRO A 239 18.33 -20.00 -6.27
C PRO A 239 19.47 -19.04 -6.55
N ASN A 240 19.39 -17.78 -6.12
CA ASN A 240 20.33 -16.74 -6.50
C ASN A 240 20.75 -15.87 -5.32
N ASN A 241 21.93 -15.27 -5.43
CA ASN A 241 22.32 -14.17 -4.56
C ASN A 241 21.48 -12.93 -4.86
N MET A 242 21.00 -12.24 -3.80
CA MET A 242 20.30 -10.97 -3.93
C MET A 242 20.80 -9.94 -2.93
N ILE A 243 20.86 -8.70 -3.38
CA ILE A 243 21.13 -7.54 -2.53
C ILE A 243 19.82 -6.74 -2.41
N PHE A 244 19.47 -6.41 -1.16
CA PHE A 244 18.37 -5.51 -0.85
C PHE A 244 18.90 -4.35 -0.03
N ARG A 245 18.54 -3.13 -0.42
CA ARG A 245 18.86 -1.93 0.34
C ARG A 245 17.61 -1.12 0.58
N ALA A 246 17.51 -0.54 1.76
CA ALA A 246 16.47 0.40 2.09
C ALA A 246 17.07 1.65 2.72
N TYR A 247 16.52 2.78 2.36
CA TYR A 247 16.87 4.09 2.90
C TYR A 247 15.60 4.74 3.42
N HIS A 248 15.63 5.34 4.60
CA HIS A 248 14.49 6.12 5.06
C HIS A 248 14.24 7.30 4.12
N MET A 249 12.98 7.55 3.84
CA MET A 249 12.52 8.66 3.02
C MET A 249 11.35 9.39 3.70
N CYS A 250 10.99 10.55 3.18
CA CYS A 250 9.83 11.30 3.68
C CYS A 250 8.51 10.56 3.47
N GLY A 251 7.51 10.89 4.29
CA GLY A 251 6.14 10.40 4.13
C GLY A 251 5.44 11.00 2.90
N ARG A 252 4.35 10.37 2.47
CA ARG A 252 3.64 10.68 1.23
C ARG A 252 3.06 12.10 1.15
N CYS A 253 2.78 12.70 2.31
CA CYS A 253 2.26 14.07 2.38
C CYS A 253 3.35 15.16 2.40
N HIS A 254 4.63 14.78 2.40
CA HIS A 254 5.75 15.72 2.42
C HIS A 254 6.02 16.28 1.01
N ASP A 255 6.49 17.53 0.94
CA ASP A 255 6.77 18.23 -0.32
C ASP A 255 7.86 17.55 -1.17
N ASP A 256 8.75 16.80 -0.55
CA ASP A 256 9.84 16.07 -1.23
C ASP A 256 9.42 14.69 -1.76
N TYR A 257 8.18 14.25 -1.50
CA TYR A 257 7.76 12.91 -1.89
C TYR A 257 7.85 12.67 -3.40
N GLN A 258 7.34 13.61 -4.21
CA GLN A 258 7.36 13.48 -5.67
C GLN A 258 8.79 13.47 -6.24
N ALA A 259 9.70 14.21 -5.61
CA ALA A 259 11.11 14.21 -6.01
C ALA A 259 11.78 12.86 -5.66
N THR A 260 11.45 12.27 -4.51
CA THR A 260 11.94 10.95 -4.09
C THR A 260 11.40 9.83 -4.97
N ASP A 261 10.11 9.91 -5.31
CA ASP A 261 9.46 8.97 -6.22
C ASP A 261 10.12 9.01 -7.61
N LEU A 262 10.30 10.21 -8.16
CA LEU A 262 10.97 10.38 -9.46
C LEU A 262 12.45 9.92 -9.43
N LEU A 263 13.16 10.09 -8.30
CA LEU A 263 14.51 9.57 -8.11
C LEU A 263 14.55 8.04 -8.26
N SER A 264 13.55 7.33 -7.73
CA SER A 264 13.45 5.89 -7.87
C SER A 264 13.27 5.47 -9.34
N ASP A 265 12.48 6.21 -10.08
CA ASP A 265 12.28 6.00 -11.51
C ASP A 265 13.55 6.24 -12.33
N VAL A 266 14.29 7.31 -12.06
CA VAL A 266 15.58 7.62 -12.70
C VAL A 266 16.56 6.49 -12.48
N LEU A 267 16.64 5.96 -11.26
CA LEU A 267 17.56 4.87 -10.91
C LEU A 267 17.14 3.52 -11.46
N GLY A 268 15.87 3.12 -11.30
CA GLY A 268 15.48 1.72 -11.42
C GLY A 268 14.33 1.39 -12.37
N ASN A 269 13.63 2.37 -12.94
CA ASN A 269 12.40 2.08 -13.69
C ASN A 269 12.60 2.05 -15.21
N GLY A 270 12.60 0.83 -15.77
CA GLY A 270 12.67 0.55 -17.20
C GLY A 270 14.09 0.53 -17.79
N THR A 271 14.17 0.15 -19.07
CA THR A 271 15.44 -0.12 -19.75
C THR A 271 16.35 1.10 -19.95
N SER A 272 15.82 2.30 -19.80
CA SER A 272 16.56 3.55 -19.89
C SER A 272 16.96 4.15 -18.54
N SER A 273 16.71 3.44 -17.45
CA SER A 273 17.14 3.82 -16.09
C SER A 273 18.64 3.66 -15.90
N ARG A 274 19.20 4.32 -14.89
CA ARG A 274 20.65 4.30 -14.66
C ARG A 274 21.14 2.92 -14.25
N PHE A 275 20.42 2.20 -13.42
CA PHE A 275 20.77 0.83 -13.05
C PHE A 275 20.73 -0.10 -14.25
N HIS A 276 19.69 -0.05 -15.06
CA HIS A 276 19.59 -0.92 -16.22
C HIS A 276 20.75 -0.69 -17.21
N ARG A 277 21.06 0.57 -17.53
CA ARG A 277 22.15 0.91 -18.44
C ARG A 277 23.52 0.50 -17.92
N SER A 278 23.81 0.77 -16.64
CA SER A 278 25.12 0.56 -16.07
C SER A 278 25.35 -0.87 -15.58
N LEU A 279 24.32 -1.52 -15.02
CA LEU A 279 24.43 -2.79 -14.31
C LEU A 279 23.88 -3.98 -15.10
N ILE A 280 22.92 -3.77 -15.99
CA ILE A 280 22.37 -4.86 -16.83
C ILE A 280 23.01 -4.83 -18.22
N GLN A 281 23.01 -3.67 -18.91
CA GLN A 281 23.60 -3.59 -20.25
C GLN A 281 25.11 -3.43 -20.23
N GLY A 282 25.66 -2.79 -19.21
CA GLY A 282 27.08 -2.50 -19.08
C GLY A 282 27.89 -3.53 -18.28
N SER A 283 27.23 -4.61 -17.77
CA SER A 283 27.87 -5.59 -16.89
C SER A 283 27.11 -6.91 -16.90
N ASP A 284 27.82 -8.01 -16.74
CA ASP A 284 27.27 -9.36 -16.61
C ASP A 284 27.02 -9.75 -15.14
N MET A 285 27.11 -8.81 -14.19
CA MET A 285 27.01 -9.10 -12.77
C MET A 285 25.56 -9.25 -12.26
N PHE A 286 24.59 -8.71 -12.98
CA PHE A 286 23.19 -8.69 -12.51
C PHE A 286 22.23 -9.20 -13.57
N SER A 287 21.26 -9.98 -13.13
CA SER A 287 20.11 -10.37 -13.95
C SER A 287 18.95 -9.37 -13.83
N GLU A 288 18.84 -8.68 -12.69
CA GLU A 288 17.82 -7.68 -12.42
C GLU A 288 18.33 -6.65 -11.41
N VAL A 289 18.06 -5.37 -11.65
CA VAL A 289 18.23 -4.31 -10.65
C VAL A 289 17.06 -3.32 -10.78
N SER A 290 16.44 -2.98 -9.67
CA SER A 290 15.32 -2.04 -9.61
C SER A 290 15.45 -1.10 -8.41
N ALA A 291 14.79 0.05 -8.50
CA ALA A 291 14.55 0.95 -7.39
C ALA A 291 13.07 1.34 -7.35
N SER A 292 12.54 1.51 -6.17
CA SER A 292 11.13 1.89 -5.95
C SER A 292 10.98 2.59 -4.60
N VAL A 293 9.85 3.26 -4.40
CA VAL A 293 9.47 3.83 -3.12
C VAL A 293 8.37 2.97 -2.48
N LEU A 294 8.52 2.68 -1.20
CA LEU A 294 7.47 2.17 -0.34
C LEU A 294 6.89 3.37 0.42
N GLY A 295 6.06 4.13 -0.30
CA GLY A 295 5.50 5.38 0.18
C GLY A 295 4.31 5.14 1.08
N SER A 296 4.39 5.62 2.31
CA SER A 296 3.38 5.52 3.35
C SER A 296 3.04 6.90 3.88
N ARG A 297 2.02 7.02 4.73
CA ARG A 297 1.63 8.31 5.33
C ARG A 297 2.80 8.94 6.09
N ASP A 298 3.45 8.15 6.96
CA ASP A 298 4.66 8.52 7.69
C ASP A 298 5.93 8.18 6.87
N PRO A 299 7.13 8.54 7.34
CA PRO A 299 8.38 8.25 6.65
C PRO A 299 8.52 6.79 6.24
N GLY A 300 8.59 6.57 4.93
CA GLY A 300 8.68 5.27 4.29
C GLY A 300 10.11 4.86 3.94
N LEU A 301 10.22 3.93 2.97
CA LEU A 301 11.51 3.43 2.52
C LEU A 301 11.69 3.62 1.02
N PHE A 302 12.84 4.15 0.63
CA PHE A 302 13.37 4.07 -0.72
C PHE A 302 14.11 2.74 -0.84
N TYR A 303 13.76 1.92 -1.80
CA TYR A 303 14.14 0.53 -1.86
C TYR A 303 14.93 0.22 -3.13
N VAL A 304 16.05 -0.51 -2.99
CA VAL A 304 16.83 -1.04 -4.11
C VAL A 304 16.90 -2.55 -3.98
N ARG A 305 16.55 -3.24 -5.06
CA ARG A 305 16.64 -4.70 -5.17
C ARG A 305 17.51 -5.07 -6.34
N ALA A 306 18.46 -5.99 -6.12
CA ALA A 306 19.34 -6.51 -7.15
C ALA A 306 19.44 -8.03 -7.06
N CYS A 307 19.22 -8.72 -8.18
CA CYS A 307 19.47 -10.14 -8.35
C CYS A 307 20.78 -10.31 -9.08
N LEU A 308 21.73 -11.04 -8.46
CA LEU A 308 23.04 -11.25 -9.00
C LEU A 308 23.05 -12.39 -10.02
N ALA A 309 23.94 -12.31 -10.99
CA ALA A 309 24.27 -13.45 -11.85
C ALA A 309 25.00 -14.54 -11.04
N PRO A 310 25.00 -15.80 -11.51
CA PRO A 310 25.70 -16.88 -10.83
C PRO A 310 27.18 -16.52 -10.57
N ASP A 311 27.70 -16.97 -9.44
CA ASP A 311 29.10 -16.83 -9.02
C ASP A 311 29.60 -15.38 -8.82
N VAL A 312 28.71 -14.40 -8.84
CA VAL A 312 29.04 -13.00 -8.54
C VAL A 312 29.14 -12.80 -7.03
N ASP A 313 30.27 -12.23 -6.63
CA ASP A 313 30.57 -11.87 -5.26
C ASP A 313 29.72 -10.67 -4.80
N PHE A 314 29.20 -10.74 -3.57
CA PHE A 314 28.33 -9.70 -3.00
C PHE A 314 29.03 -8.34 -2.89
N ASP A 315 30.29 -8.31 -2.48
CA ASP A 315 31.01 -7.05 -2.26
C ASP A 315 31.30 -6.34 -3.59
N LYS A 316 31.61 -7.11 -4.64
CA LYS A 316 31.78 -6.56 -6.01
C LYS A 316 30.46 -6.00 -6.54
N ALA A 317 29.38 -6.74 -6.38
CA ALA A 317 28.04 -6.30 -6.82
C ALA A 317 27.59 -5.06 -6.03
N ASN A 318 27.80 -5.07 -4.73
CA ASN A 318 27.46 -3.96 -3.86
C ASN A 318 28.24 -2.68 -4.24
N ALA A 319 29.55 -2.81 -4.50
CA ALA A 319 30.38 -1.70 -4.96
C ALA A 319 29.97 -1.17 -6.36
N ALA A 320 29.47 -2.03 -7.25
CA ALA A 320 28.93 -1.61 -8.54
C ALA A 320 27.62 -0.79 -8.38
N ILE A 321 26.74 -1.16 -7.46
CA ILE A 321 25.56 -0.37 -7.11
C ILE A 321 26.01 0.99 -6.56
N ASP A 322 26.95 1.02 -5.61
CA ASP A 322 27.50 2.27 -5.06
C ASP A 322 28.08 3.18 -6.13
N ALA A 323 28.79 2.63 -7.11
CA ALA A 323 29.35 3.41 -8.21
C ALA A 323 28.27 4.14 -9.04
N VAL A 324 27.10 3.52 -9.24
CA VAL A 324 25.98 4.18 -9.94
C VAL A 324 25.34 5.25 -9.07
N LEU A 325 25.15 4.98 -7.78
CA LEU A 325 24.59 5.94 -6.83
C LEU A 325 25.51 7.16 -6.68
N ASN A 326 26.81 6.95 -6.46
CA ASN A 326 27.80 8.02 -6.34
C ASN A 326 27.88 8.86 -7.62
N ARG A 327 27.84 8.22 -8.80
CA ARG A 327 27.79 8.96 -10.07
C ARG A 327 26.55 9.85 -10.16
N LEU A 328 25.39 9.38 -9.69
CA LEU A 328 24.19 10.23 -9.66
C LEU A 328 24.37 11.40 -8.70
N LEU A 329 25.00 11.18 -7.54
CA LEU A 329 25.27 12.25 -6.56
C LEU A 329 26.28 13.27 -7.09
N ASP A 330 27.30 12.84 -7.85
CA ASP A 330 28.34 13.71 -8.38
C ASP A 330 27.89 14.49 -9.63
N GLU A 331 27.25 13.82 -10.57
CA GLU A 331 26.85 14.40 -11.87
C GLU A 331 25.47 15.04 -11.86
N GLY A 332 24.64 14.68 -10.89
CA GLY A 332 23.22 15.08 -10.83
C GLY A 332 22.34 14.35 -11.85
N VAL A 333 21.09 14.76 -11.91
CA VAL A 333 20.09 14.34 -12.91
C VAL A 333 19.98 15.39 -14.00
N THR A 334 19.81 14.97 -15.23
CA THR A 334 19.62 15.88 -16.36
C THR A 334 18.15 16.31 -16.47
N GLN A 335 17.89 17.48 -17.07
CA GLN A 335 16.52 17.92 -17.35
C GLN A 335 15.78 16.91 -18.24
N HIS A 336 16.47 16.29 -19.19
CA HIS A 336 15.88 15.25 -20.03
C HIS A 336 15.41 14.01 -19.25
N GLU A 337 16.14 13.59 -18.22
CA GLU A 337 15.70 12.50 -17.34
C GLU A 337 14.45 12.90 -16.53
N VAL A 338 14.43 14.11 -15.98
CA VAL A 338 13.26 14.62 -15.27
C VAL A 338 12.04 14.66 -16.19
N ASP A 339 12.14 15.29 -17.35
CA ASP A 339 11.03 15.41 -18.31
C ASP A 339 10.51 14.03 -18.75
N LYS A 340 11.41 13.09 -19.02
CA LYS A 340 11.07 11.72 -19.42
C LYS A 340 10.23 11.01 -18.36
N TYR A 341 10.66 11.03 -17.09
CA TYR A 341 9.96 10.31 -16.02
C TYR A 341 8.70 11.04 -15.54
N VAL A 342 8.67 12.36 -15.56
CA VAL A 342 7.43 13.14 -15.37
C VAL A 342 6.39 12.75 -16.44
N ASN A 343 6.77 12.69 -17.70
CA ASN A 343 5.86 12.28 -18.78
C ASN A 343 5.39 10.83 -18.60
N LYS A 344 6.28 9.93 -18.16
CA LYS A 344 5.94 8.54 -17.86
C LYS A 344 4.92 8.45 -16.72
N PHE A 345 5.15 9.16 -15.61
CA PHE A 345 4.23 9.22 -14.49
C PHE A 345 2.84 9.71 -14.93
N ILE A 346 2.79 10.83 -15.65
CA ILE A 346 1.52 11.40 -16.15
C ILE A 346 0.80 10.42 -17.08
N SER A 347 1.53 9.73 -17.98
CA SER A 347 0.95 8.73 -18.86
C SER A 347 0.35 7.56 -18.07
N ASN A 348 1.08 7.02 -17.10
CA ASN A 348 0.60 5.93 -16.25
C ASN A 348 -0.67 6.34 -15.50
N LYS A 349 -0.68 7.53 -14.89
CA LYS A 349 -1.87 8.09 -14.22
C LYS A 349 -3.07 8.25 -15.13
N LEU A 350 -2.85 8.64 -16.38
CA LEU A 350 -3.93 8.72 -17.39
C LEU A 350 -4.51 7.33 -17.69
N PHE A 351 -3.67 6.32 -17.86
CA PHE A 351 -4.13 4.94 -18.07
C PHE A 351 -4.85 4.37 -16.85
N GLU A 352 -4.31 4.55 -15.64
CA GLU A 352 -4.96 4.16 -14.38
C GLU A 352 -6.33 4.83 -14.23
N SER A 353 -6.47 6.09 -14.68
CA SER A 353 -7.72 6.83 -14.60
C SER A 353 -8.76 6.49 -15.67
N VAL A 354 -8.53 5.47 -16.53
CA VAL A 354 -9.53 5.02 -17.50
C VAL A 354 -10.64 4.21 -16.83
N GLY A 355 -10.27 3.26 -15.96
CA GLY A 355 -11.21 2.42 -15.27
C GLY A 355 -12.05 3.18 -14.22
N TYR A 356 -13.28 2.75 -14.03
CA TYR A 356 -14.18 3.34 -13.02
C TYR A 356 -13.84 2.84 -11.61
N ALA A 357 -13.35 1.61 -11.46
CA ALA A 357 -12.91 1.05 -10.19
C ALA A 357 -11.61 1.70 -9.71
N GLU A 358 -10.62 1.86 -10.59
CA GLU A 358 -9.37 2.55 -10.29
C GLU A 358 -9.61 4.02 -9.90
N LYS A 359 -10.57 4.69 -10.56
CA LYS A 359 -10.99 6.03 -10.14
C LYS A 359 -11.61 6.05 -8.76
N ALA A 360 -12.42 5.05 -8.43
CA ALA A 360 -13.02 4.96 -7.09
C ALA A 360 -11.93 4.84 -6.01
N ALA A 361 -10.98 3.93 -6.19
CA ALA A 361 -9.86 3.76 -5.26
C ALA A 361 -8.98 5.01 -5.16
N MET A 362 -8.68 5.64 -6.31
CA MET A 362 -7.90 6.88 -6.37
C MET A 362 -8.60 8.03 -5.63
N LEU A 363 -9.91 8.22 -5.84
CA LEU A 363 -10.69 9.26 -5.17
C LEU A 363 -10.77 9.02 -3.66
N CYS A 364 -10.96 7.78 -3.19
CA CYS A 364 -10.91 7.43 -1.77
C CYS A 364 -9.57 7.77 -1.14
N SER A 365 -8.47 7.35 -1.78
CA SER A 365 -7.12 7.60 -1.26
C SER A 365 -6.78 9.08 -1.19
N HIS A 366 -7.16 9.87 -2.22
CA HIS A 366 -6.95 11.31 -2.20
C HIS A 366 -7.83 11.99 -1.17
N GLU A 367 -9.11 11.63 -1.07
CA GLU A 367 -10.02 12.20 -0.06
C GLU A 367 -9.51 11.96 1.36
N LEU A 368 -8.91 10.79 1.61
CA LEU A 368 -8.36 10.47 2.91
C LEU A 368 -7.15 11.32 3.27
N LEU A 369 -6.23 11.56 2.33
CA LEU A 369 -4.93 12.18 2.59
C LEU A 369 -4.92 13.71 2.40
N TRP A 370 -5.61 14.22 1.39
CA TRP A 370 -5.50 15.62 0.95
C TRP A 370 -6.82 16.28 0.55
N GLY A 371 -7.92 15.51 0.51
CA GLY A 371 -9.16 15.89 -0.17
C GLY A 371 -9.16 15.42 -1.64
N ALA A 372 -10.33 14.99 -2.13
CA ALA A 372 -10.48 14.40 -3.46
C ALA A 372 -10.03 15.34 -4.59
N GLU A 373 -10.08 16.66 -4.37
CA GLU A 373 -9.63 17.68 -5.32
C GLU A 373 -8.18 17.50 -5.74
N ALA A 374 -7.33 16.97 -4.86
CA ALA A 374 -5.91 16.74 -5.12
C ALA A 374 -5.65 15.78 -6.28
N VAL A 375 -6.61 14.90 -6.62
CA VAL A 375 -6.49 13.99 -7.78
C VAL A 375 -6.26 14.74 -9.09
N ASN A 376 -6.78 15.96 -9.20
CA ASN A 376 -6.67 16.79 -10.39
C ASN A 376 -5.40 17.68 -10.42
N THR A 377 -4.68 17.81 -9.30
CA THR A 377 -3.49 18.67 -9.18
C THR A 377 -2.20 17.90 -8.91
N GLU A 378 -2.27 16.60 -8.64
CA GLU A 378 -1.08 15.78 -8.38
C GLU A 378 -0.06 15.84 -9.53
N ASN A 379 -0.52 15.78 -10.78
CA ASN A 379 0.34 15.89 -11.95
C ASN A 379 1.13 17.22 -12.01
N ASP A 380 0.58 18.29 -11.49
CA ASP A 380 1.24 19.60 -11.51
C ASP A 380 2.43 19.62 -10.53
N LYS A 381 2.34 18.90 -9.41
CA LYS A 381 3.48 18.74 -8.49
C LYS A 381 4.67 18.09 -9.20
N TYR A 382 4.44 17.05 -10.01
CA TYR A 382 5.51 16.42 -10.80
C TYR A 382 6.06 17.34 -11.90
N ARG A 383 5.22 18.15 -12.56
CA ARG A 383 5.65 19.10 -13.59
C ARG A 383 6.55 20.22 -13.06
N THR A 384 6.47 20.53 -11.77
CA THR A 384 7.31 21.56 -11.14
C THR A 384 8.68 21.05 -10.69
N LEU A 385 8.93 19.74 -10.80
CA LEU A 385 10.21 19.15 -10.42
C LEU A 385 11.34 19.60 -11.35
N THR A 386 12.50 19.86 -10.74
CA THR A 386 13.72 20.25 -11.43
C THR A 386 14.88 19.31 -11.06
N PRO A 387 15.94 19.25 -11.86
CA PRO A 387 17.16 18.51 -11.50
C PRO A 387 17.68 18.85 -10.10
N ALA A 388 17.62 20.10 -9.71
CA ALA A 388 18.07 20.57 -8.39
C ALA A 388 17.23 19.98 -7.23
N HIS A 389 15.91 19.85 -7.42
CA HIS A 389 15.04 19.18 -6.43
C HIS A 389 15.44 17.71 -6.26
N ILE A 390 15.61 16.97 -7.36
CA ILE A 390 16.00 15.56 -7.33
C ILE A 390 17.39 15.40 -6.70
N GLN A 391 18.36 16.26 -7.05
CA GLN A 391 19.70 16.23 -6.51
C GLN A 391 19.74 16.44 -5.00
N ARG A 392 18.98 17.41 -4.50
CA ARG A 392 18.89 17.69 -3.06
C ARG A 392 18.33 16.48 -2.31
N VAL A 393 17.23 15.90 -2.81
CA VAL A 393 16.60 14.72 -2.22
C VAL A 393 17.52 13.50 -2.31
N ALA A 394 18.19 13.29 -3.44
CA ALA A 394 19.14 12.20 -3.59
C ALA A 394 20.26 12.26 -2.54
N THR A 395 20.81 13.44 -2.28
CA THR A 395 21.86 13.64 -1.25
C THR A 395 21.37 13.27 0.15
N GLN A 396 20.09 13.54 0.46
CA GLN A 396 19.52 13.22 1.76
C GLN A 396 19.16 11.74 1.90
N VAL A 397 18.50 11.16 0.88
CA VAL A 397 17.99 9.79 0.94
C VAL A 397 19.11 8.78 0.82
N LEU A 398 20.03 9.00 -0.14
CA LEU A 398 21.10 8.04 -0.48
C LEU A 398 22.36 8.21 0.40
N ASP A 399 22.25 8.86 1.57
CA ASP A 399 23.34 8.91 2.55
C ASP A 399 23.68 7.47 2.98
N PRO A 400 24.96 7.07 2.92
CA PRO A 400 25.40 5.74 3.35
C PRO A 400 24.98 5.39 4.80
N ASN A 401 24.92 6.37 5.71
CA ASN A 401 24.47 6.15 7.08
C ASN A 401 22.97 5.85 7.18
N ASN A 402 22.19 6.31 6.22
CA ASN A 402 20.74 6.04 6.11
C ASN A 402 20.43 4.67 5.47
N CYS A 403 21.45 3.84 5.18
CA CYS A 403 21.30 2.60 4.44
C CYS A 403 21.16 1.38 5.35
N SER A 404 20.15 0.57 5.09
CA SER A 404 19.96 -0.77 5.64
C SER A 404 20.13 -1.79 4.51
N THR A 405 21.13 -2.70 4.62
CA THR A 405 21.49 -3.64 3.54
C THR A 405 21.31 -5.08 3.99
N ILE A 406 20.70 -5.90 3.14
CA ILE A 406 20.62 -7.36 3.31
C ILE A 406 21.32 -8.03 2.13
N PHE A 407 22.32 -8.86 2.42
CA PHE A 407 22.85 -9.85 1.49
C PHE A 407 22.12 -11.17 1.72
N TYR A 408 21.35 -11.59 0.75
CA TYR A 408 20.53 -12.78 0.83
C TYR A 408 21.02 -13.80 -0.20
N GLY A 409 21.50 -14.94 0.23
CA GLY A 409 22.09 -15.93 -0.67
C GLY A 409 21.74 -17.37 -0.33
N PRO A 410 22.07 -18.32 -1.23
CA PRO A 410 21.88 -19.74 -1.02
C PRO A 410 22.68 -20.24 0.19
N ASP A 411 22.19 -21.32 0.80
CA ASP A 411 22.95 -22.10 1.76
C ASP A 411 24.26 -22.58 1.12
N ALA A 412 25.35 -22.69 1.91
CA ALA A 412 26.66 -23.05 1.42
C ALA A 412 26.75 -24.50 0.95
#